data_9d0178bde9494c4c73aeab5710207972
#
_entry.id   9d0178bde9494c4c73aeab5710207972
#
_cell.length_a   1.000
_cell.length_b   1.000
_cell.length_c   1.000
_cell.angle_alpha   90.00
_cell.angle_beta   90.00
_cell.angle_gamma   90.00
#
_symmetry.space_group_name_H-M   'P 1'
#
loop_
_entity.id
_entity.type
_entity.pdbx_description
1 polymer ?
#
loop_
_entity_poly.entity_id
_entity_poly.type
_entity_poly.pdbx_seq_one_letter_code
_entity_poly.pdbx_strand_id
1 'polypeptide(L)'
;MSNTLANRECILYKMHGDKNNPNDAILIKDDYERYYKDHKQFLSALTGDLISKTFLFVGFSFQDPNLDYILSRIRVDYEENPRQHYAIMKSIDRKDYVSNADYDYAKRRNDLFLEDLKRYRISALMIDDFSEITEILQEIERRLNQNNIFISGSAEEYGAFTEREAEDLIKLLSARLIQDEFNIISGFGVGVGSAVITGALEEIYMHSTRINNQRLLLRPFPQGKEARMLWQQYREDMISRAGISIYLFGNKKQDGNIVDANGVKTEFDIAINAKHIVIPVGCTGYMAQKLWEQISLNIEEYYGKVNSEVLEAFQCLNTKMPNEEIVSNIIKLIKLLRRY
;
A
#
# COMPACT_ATOMS: atom_id res chain seq x y z
N MET A 1 -8.39 -23.62 19.77
CA MET A 1 -8.04 -24.05 18.37
C MET A 1 -8.24 -22.89 17.42
N SER A 2 -7.21 -22.50 16.72
CA SER A 2 -7.32 -21.44 15.71
C SER A 2 -8.20 -21.93 14.56
N ASN A 3 -9.27 -21.21 14.25
CA ASN A 3 -10.02 -21.43 13.01
C ASN A 3 -9.09 -21.15 11.84
N THR A 4 -8.57 -22.20 11.22
CA THR A 4 -7.72 -22.10 10.04
C THR A 4 -8.59 -21.91 8.80
N LEU A 5 -8.90 -20.68 8.44
CA LEU A 5 -9.47 -20.35 7.15
C LEU A 5 -8.34 -20.33 6.10
N ALA A 6 -8.60 -20.90 4.93
CA ALA A 6 -7.59 -21.01 3.84
C ALA A 6 -7.12 -19.64 3.33
N ASN A 7 -7.97 -18.62 3.36
CA ASN A 7 -7.67 -17.25 2.90
C ASN A 7 -7.72 -16.29 4.09
N ARG A 8 -6.65 -16.23 4.87
CA ARG A 8 -6.53 -15.29 5.98
C ARG A 8 -5.99 -13.96 5.50
N GLU A 9 -6.73 -12.89 5.75
CA GLU A 9 -6.24 -11.51 5.51
C GLU A 9 -5.33 -11.03 6.66
N CYS A 10 -5.56 -11.54 7.88
CA CYS A 10 -4.81 -11.15 9.06
C CYS A 10 -4.67 -12.33 10.04
N ILE A 11 -3.55 -12.38 10.77
CA ILE A 11 -3.32 -13.30 11.87
C ILE A 11 -3.13 -12.48 13.14
N LEU A 12 -4.00 -12.70 14.14
CA LEU A 12 -3.89 -12.05 15.44
C LEU A 12 -3.40 -13.05 16.49
N TYR A 13 -2.23 -12.78 17.06
CA TYR A 13 -1.67 -13.52 18.17
C TYR A 13 -2.09 -12.89 19.51
N LYS A 14 -2.77 -13.65 20.36
CA LYS A 14 -3.13 -13.24 21.72
C LYS A 14 -2.40 -14.14 22.72
N MET A 15 -1.25 -13.70 23.18
CA MET A 15 -0.38 -14.51 24.04
C MET A 15 -1.00 -14.84 25.38
N HIS A 16 -1.77 -13.92 25.96
CA HIS A 16 -2.31 -14.06 27.32
C HIS A 16 -3.79 -14.40 27.36
N GLY A 17 -4.34 -14.90 26.24
CA GLY A 17 -5.74 -15.34 26.17
C GLY A 17 -6.68 -14.31 25.57
N ASP A 18 -7.96 -14.66 25.53
CA ASP A 18 -9.03 -13.88 24.94
C ASP A 18 -10.25 -13.85 25.86
N LYS A 19 -10.96 -12.71 25.90
CA LYS A 19 -12.21 -12.57 26.66
C LYS A 19 -13.29 -13.59 26.28
N ASN A 20 -13.24 -14.11 25.05
CA ASN A 20 -14.16 -15.12 24.56
C ASN A 20 -13.76 -16.54 25.02
N ASN A 21 -12.56 -16.70 25.59
CA ASN A 21 -12.01 -17.97 26.08
C ASN A 21 -11.27 -17.75 27.41
N PRO A 22 -11.98 -17.34 28.47
CA PRO A 22 -11.36 -16.90 29.72
C PRO A 22 -10.58 -18.01 30.45
N ASN A 23 -10.88 -19.28 30.16
CA ASN A 23 -10.20 -20.42 30.75
C ASN A 23 -8.74 -20.60 30.25
N ASP A 24 -8.41 -19.99 29.08
CA ASP A 24 -7.06 -20.01 28.50
C ASP A 24 -6.29 -18.72 28.84
N ALA A 25 -6.82 -17.89 29.74
CA ALA A 25 -6.17 -16.64 30.12
C ALA A 25 -4.98 -16.89 31.06
N ILE A 26 -3.86 -16.25 30.77
CA ILE A 26 -2.64 -16.28 31.59
C ILE A 26 -2.72 -15.16 32.62
N LEU A 27 -2.98 -15.49 33.88
CA LEU A 27 -3.26 -14.53 34.93
C LEU A 27 -2.32 -14.61 36.13
N ILE A 28 -1.79 -15.81 36.44
CA ILE A 28 -0.94 -16.04 37.60
C ILE A 28 0.45 -16.54 37.19
N LYS A 29 1.41 -16.45 38.11
CA LYS A 29 2.79 -16.82 37.85
C LYS A 29 2.97 -18.25 37.35
N ASP A 30 2.20 -19.20 37.92
CA ASP A 30 2.23 -20.60 37.49
C ASP A 30 1.84 -20.78 36.02
N ASP A 31 0.91 -19.96 35.49
CA ASP A 31 0.52 -20.02 34.08
C ASP A 31 1.68 -19.57 33.19
N TYR A 32 2.42 -18.51 33.58
CA TYR A 32 3.62 -18.06 32.86
C TYR A 32 4.73 -19.13 32.88
N GLU A 33 4.94 -19.80 34.00
CA GLU A 33 5.97 -20.85 34.14
C GLU A 33 5.64 -22.10 33.32
N ARG A 34 4.35 -22.41 33.17
CA ARG A 34 3.86 -23.56 32.38
C ARG A 34 3.68 -23.23 30.89
N TYR A 35 3.73 -21.99 30.52
CA TYR A 35 3.40 -21.49 29.19
C TYR A 35 4.08 -22.28 28.07
N TYR A 36 5.36 -22.59 28.21
CA TYR A 36 6.13 -23.37 27.24
C TYR A 36 5.62 -24.79 27.03
N LYS A 37 5.10 -25.38 28.07
CA LYS A 37 4.56 -26.75 28.01
C LYS A 37 3.17 -26.75 27.37
N ASP A 38 2.33 -25.81 27.77
CA ASP A 38 0.90 -25.85 27.47
C ASP A 38 0.59 -25.17 26.11
N HIS A 39 1.44 -24.24 25.66
CA HIS A 39 1.24 -23.46 24.41
C HIS A 39 2.30 -23.73 23.33
N LYS A 40 2.88 -24.94 23.26
CA LYS A 40 3.95 -25.29 22.30
C LYS A 40 3.61 -24.98 20.84
N GLN A 41 2.40 -25.26 20.39
CA GLN A 41 1.98 -25.03 19.01
C GLN A 41 1.92 -23.54 18.68
N PHE A 42 1.41 -22.75 19.61
CA PHE A 42 1.37 -21.29 19.49
C PHE A 42 2.78 -20.71 19.43
N LEU A 43 3.65 -21.10 20.35
CA LEU A 43 5.03 -20.65 20.41
C LEU A 43 5.80 -21.01 19.14
N SER A 44 5.61 -22.22 18.61
CA SER A 44 6.23 -22.64 17.36
C SER A 44 5.80 -21.77 16.18
N ALA A 45 4.50 -21.46 16.09
CA ALA A 45 3.96 -20.57 15.04
C ALA A 45 4.52 -19.13 15.15
N LEU A 46 4.48 -18.56 16.37
CA LEU A 46 5.01 -17.22 16.63
C LEU A 46 6.52 -17.14 16.35
N THR A 47 7.30 -18.14 16.79
CA THR A 47 8.74 -18.22 16.50
C THR A 47 9.01 -18.29 15.00
N GLY A 48 8.26 -19.13 14.25
CA GLY A 48 8.37 -19.21 12.80
C GLY A 48 8.07 -17.88 12.10
N ASP A 49 7.06 -17.15 12.57
CA ASP A 49 6.73 -15.84 12.05
C ASP A 49 7.80 -14.78 12.40
N LEU A 50 8.35 -14.77 13.61
CA LEU A 50 9.44 -13.87 14.01
C LEU A 50 10.73 -14.09 13.21
N ILE A 51 11.00 -15.33 12.79
CA ILE A 51 12.15 -15.65 11.94
C ILE A 51 11.91 -15.24 10.48
N SER A 52 10.70 -15.44 9.97
CA SER A 52 10.40 -15.29 8.55
C SER A 52 9.86 -13.91 8.16
N LYS A 53 9.31 -13.15 9.11
CA LYS A 53 8.63 -11.86 8.89
C LYS A 53 9.27 -10.74 9.69
N THR A 54 9.16 -9.51 9.21
CA THR A 54 9.49 -8.30 9.97
C THR A 54 8.29 -7.93 10.84
N PHE A 55 8.53 -7.74 12.14
CA PHE A 55 7.52 -7.31 13.10
C PHE A 55 7.62 -5.81 13.36
N LEU A 56 6.46 -5.18 13.50
CA LEU A 56 6.30 -3.85 14.07
C LEU A 56 5.56 -4.01 15.41
N PHE A 57 6.26 -3.75 16.50
CA PHE A 57 5.67 -3.78 17.85
C PHE A 57 5.07 -2.40 18.16
N VAL A 58 3.77 -2.38 18.51
CA VAL A 58 3.02 -1.16 18.84
C VAL A 58 2.34 -1.35 20.21
N GLY A 59 2.58 -0.41 21.14
CA GLY A 59 2.01 -0.49 22.50
C GLY A 59 2.55 -1.64 23.33
N PHE A 60 3.76 -2.11 23.05
CA PHE A 60 4.38 -3.27 23.70
C PHE A 60 5.54 -2.85 24.59
N SER A 61 5.58 -3.35 25.85
CA SER A 61 6.59 -2.95 26.85
C SER A 61 7.85 -3.81 26.88
N PHE A 62 7.86 -4.96 26.20
CA PHE A 62 8.93 -5.97 26.24
C PHE A 62 9.26 -6.53 27.65
N GLN A 63 8.33 -6.37 28.59
CA GLN A 63 8.48 -6.90 29.94
C GLN A 63 7.88 -8.32 30.10
N ASP A 64 7.35 -8.87 29.01
CA ASP A 64 6.81 -10.23 28.99
C ASP A 64 7.93 -11.26 28.99
N PRO A 65 8.07 -12.09 30.03
CA PRO A 65 9.15 -13.07 30.13
C PRO A 65 9.07 -14.16 29.06
N ASN A 66 7.89 -14.46 28.55
CA ASN A 66 7.72 -15.47 27.50
C ASN A 66 8.21 -14.94 26.15
N LEU A 67 7.93 -13.67 25.83
CA LEU A 67 8.45 -13.06 24.61
C LEU A 67 9.97 -12.86 24.72
N ASP A 68 10.48 -12.38 25.84
CA ASP A 68 11.92 -12.21 26.06
C ASP A 68 12.67 -13.53 25.83
N TYR A 69 12.14 -14.64 26.37
CA TYR A 69 12.70 -15.96 26.12
C TYR A 69 12.67 -16.34 24.63
N ILE A 70 11.56 -16.11 23.90
CA ILE A 70 11.48 -16.41 22.46
C ILE A 70 12.53 -15.62 21.69
N LEU A 71 12.62 -14.31 21.93
CA LEU A 71 13.60 -13.43 21.28
C LEU A 71 15.03 -13.84 21.58
N SER A 72 15.32 -14.23 22.83
CA SER A 72 16.63 -14.74 23.25
C SER A 72 17.00 -16.03 22.51
N ARG A 73 16.05 -16.95 22.35
CA ARG A 73 16.26 -18.21 21.61
C ARG A 73 16.49 -17.96 20.13
N ILE A 74 15.67 -17.13 19.48
CA ILE A 74 15.83 -16.77 18.08
C ILE A 74 17.22 -16.15 17.86
N ARG A 75 17.67 -15.28 18.74
CA ARG A 75 19.00 -14.67 18.65
C ARG A 75 20.11 -15.71 18.65
N VAL A 76 20.03 -16.72 19.54
CA VAL A 76 21.08 -17.75 19.68
C VAL A 76 21.01 -18.74 18.51
N ASP A 77 19.80 -19.15 18.11
CA ASP A 77 19.61 -20.20 17.12
C ASP A 77 19.79 -19.71 15.67
N TYR A 78 19.69 -18.37 15.43
CA TYR A 78 19.71 -17.74 14.09
C TYR A 78 20.70 -16.56 14.00
N GLU A 79 21.90 -16.70 14.57
CA GLU A 79 22.91 -15.64 14.61
C GLU A 79 23.33 -15.10 13.23
N GLU A 80 23.37 -15.95 12.21
CA GLU A 80 23.97 -15.60 10.90
C GLU A 80 23.09 -14.69 10.06
N ASN A 81 21.76 -14.69 10.24
CA ASN A 81 20.85 -13.85 9.43
C ASN A 81 19.55 -13.46 10.16
N PRO A 82 19.64 -12.75 11.29
CA PRO A 82 18.44 -12.36 12.03
C PRO A 82 17.65 -11.28 11.29
N ARG A 83 16.32 -11.43 11.26
CA ARG A 83 15.41 -10.43 10.73
C ARG A 83 15.47 -9.14 11.54
N GLN A 84 15.35 -8.00 10.85
CA GLN A 84 15.16 -6.71 11.48
C GLN A 84 13.70 -6.55 11.87
N HIS A 85 13.47 -6.15 13.13
CA HIS A 85 12.16 -5.78 13.67
C HIS A 85 12.15 -4.32 14.11
N TYR A 86 10.96 -3.76 14.33
CA TYR A 86 10.77 -2.38 14.74
C TYR A 86 9.82 -2.30 15.92
N ALA A 87 9.99 -1.31 16.79
CA ALA A 87 9.09 -1.00 17.89
C ALA A 87 8.82 0.49 17.95
N ILE A 88 7.54 0.89 17.98
CA ILE A 88 7.18 2.29 18.22
C ILE A 88 7.16 2.52 19.72
N MET A 89 7.96 3.49 20.19
CA MET A 89 8.12 3.80 21.60
C MET A 89 8.06 5.29 21.86
N LYS A 90 7.43 5.68 22.96
CA LYS A 90 7.38 7.08 23.36
C LYS A 90 8.69 7.54 23.97
N SER A 91 9.17 8.70 23.56
CA SER A 91 10.31 9.39 24.13
C SER A 91 10.07 9.75 25.60
N ILE A 92 11.14 9.76 26.40
CA ILE A 92 11.07 10.23 27.78
C ILE A 92 11.03 11.75 27.77
N ASP A 93 9.91 12.34 28.18
CA ASP A 93 9.77 13.80 28.28
C ASP A 93 10.15 14.29 29.69
N ARG A 94 10.93 15.36 29.75
CA ARG A 94 11.32 16.02 31.02
C ARG A 94 10.10 16.49 31.83
N LYS A 95 9.01 16.85 31.16
CA LYS A 95 7.78 17.33 31.79
C LYS A 95 7.06 16.27 32.65
N ASP A 96 7.34 14.99 32.40
CA ASP A 96 6.72 13.87 33.13
C ASP A 96 7.38 13.63 34.50
N TYR A 97 8.45 14.38 34.85
CA TYR A 97 9.25 14.16 36.05
C TYR A 97 9.34 15.43 36.91
N VAL A 98 9.20 15.25 38.23
CA VAL A 98 9.27 16.35 39.21
C VAL A 98 10.70 16.86 39.39
N SER A 99 11.67 15.95 39.45
CA SER A 99 13.08 16.33 39.65
C SER A 99 13.96 16.01 38.44
N ASN A 100 15.10 16.74 38.31
CA ASN A 100 16.09 16.42 37.28
C ASN A 100 16.72 15.04 37.51
N ALA A 101 16.92 14.65 38.76
CA ALA A 101 17.51 13.36 39.12
C ALA A 101 16.62 12.20 38.67
N ASP A 102 15.29 12.29 38.83
CA ASP A 102 14.35 11.26 38.37
C ASP A 102 14.32 11.17 36.86
N TYR A 103 14.33 12.31 36.18
CA TYR A 103 14.41 12.36 34.71
C TYR A 103 15.71 11.73 34.20
N ASP A 104 16.86 12.09 34.76
CA ASP A 104 18.16 11.55 34.35
C ASP A 104 18.26 10.04 34.62
N TYR A 105 17.65 9.57 35.70
CA TYR A 105 17.56 8.14 36.00
C TYR A 105 16.68 7.41 34.96
N ALA A 106 15.49 7.92 34.70
CA ALA A 106 14.55 7.36 33.73
C ALA A 106 15.17 7.33 32.32
N LYS A 107 15.84 8.42 31.93
CA LYS A 107 16.54 8.52 30.64
C LYS A 107 17.63 7.47 30.50
N ARG A 108 18.52 7.34 31.47
CA ARG A 108 19.59 6.30 31.46
C ARG A 108 19.03 4.90 31.40
N ARG A 109 17.97 4.62 32.18
CA ARG A 109 17.29 3.34 32.16
C ARG A 109 16.71 3.03 30.78
N ASN A 110 16.09 4.03 30.15
CA ASN A 110 15.54 3.90 28.79
C ASN A 110 16.66 3.68 27.77
N ASP A 111 17.75 4.40 27.83
CA ASP A 111 18.89 4.26 26.93
C ASP A 111 19.48 2.83 26.99
N LEU A 112 19.66 2.28 28.20
CA LEU A 112 20.12 0.90 28.39
C LEU A 112 19.11 -0.11 27.83
N PHE A 113 17.82 0.14 28.00
CA PHE A 113 16.77 -0.71 27.46
C PHE A 113 16.75 -0.69 25.92
N LEU A 114 16.92 0.49 25.30
CA LEU A 114 17.03 0.62 23.84
C LEU A 114 18.25 -0.11 23.28
N GLU A 115 19.38 -0.08 24.00
CA GLU A 115 20.57 -0.87 23.63
C GLU A 115 20.33 -2.38 23.74
N ASP A 116 19.57 -2.81 24.75
CA ASP A 116 19.23 -4.25 24.88
C ASP A 116 18.31 -4.74 23.77
N LEU A 117 17.34 -3.91 23.30
CA LEU A 117 16.51 -4.23 22.15
C LEU A 117 17.33 -4.45 20.86
N LYS A 118 18.42 -3.73 20.66
CA LYS A 118 19.32 -3.93 19.51
C LYS A 118 19.92 -5.32 19.46
N ARG A 119 20.13 -5.97 20.61
CA ARG A 119 20.61 -7.36 20.69
C ARG A 119 19.64 -8.34 20.03
N TYR A 120 18.34 -8.01 20.02
CA TYR A 120 17.29 -8.78 19.36
C TYR A 120 16.98 -8.29 17.95
N ARG A 121 17.82 -7.41 17.38
CA ARG A 121 17.56 -6.75 16.08
C ARG A 121 16.24 -5.98 16.06
N ILE A 122 15.87 -5.37 17.18
CA ILE A 122 14.69 -4.51 17.27
C ILE A 122 15.18 -3.05 17.30
N SER A 123 14.83 -2.28 16.28
CA SER A 123 15.06 -0.83 16.21
C SER A 123 13.89 -0.10 16.82
N ALA A 124 14.12 0.71 17.85
CA ALA A 124 13.11 1.58 18.42
C ALA A 124 12.91 2.81 17.52
N LEU A 125 11.66 3.06 17.13
CA LEU A 125 11.19 4.25 16.43
C LEU A 125 10.58 5.16 17.49
N MET A 126 11.27 6.23 17.84
CA MET A 126 10.86 7.13 18.92
C MET A 126 9.81 8.11 18.40
N ILE A 127 8.73 8.25 19.18
CA ILE A 127 7.66 9.24 18.97
C ILE A 127 7.56 10.13 20.19
N ASP A 128 7.05 11.33 20.01
CA ASP A 128 6.82 12.27 21.11
C ASP A 128 5.42 12.11 21.72
N ASP A 129 4.43 11.73 20.89
CA ASP A 129 3.06 11.47 21.33
C ASP A 129 2.45 10.24 20.65
N PHE A 130 1.60 9.52 21.37
CA PHE A 130 0.93 8.32 20.85
C PHE A 130 -0.05 8.58 19.69
N SER A 131 -0.49 9.83 19.50
CA SER A 131 -1.31 10.23 18.34
C SER A 131 -0.57 10.02 17.00
N GLU A 132 0.77 10.14 16.99
CA GLU A 132 1.61 9.92 15.81
C GLU A 132 1.51 8.47 15.27
N ILE A 133 1.16 7.50 16.12
CA ILE A 133 1.02 6.10 15.69
C ILE A 133 0.01 5.95 14.55
N THR A 134 -1.11 6.68 14.63
CA THR A 134 -2.14 6.64 13.59
C THR A 134 -1.60 7.15 12.26
N GLU A 135 -0.88 8.27 12.29
CA GLU A 135 -0.29 8.88 11.09
C GLU A 135 0.80 7.97 10.49
N ILE A 136 1.65 7.37 11.34
CA ILE A 136 2.68 6.42 10.91
C ILE A 136 2.06 5.19 10.21
N LEU A 137 1.01 4.61 10.80
CA LEU A 137 0.34 3.44 10.23
C LEU A 137 -0.36 3.78 8.90
N GLN A 138 -1.01 4.93 8.81
CA GLN A 138 -1.61 5.42 7.57
C GLN A 138 -0.55 5.64 6.49
N GLU A 139 0.61 6.19 6.84
CA GLU A 139 1.70 6.40 5.89
C GLU A 139 2.32 5.07 5.43
N ILE A 140 2.44 4.07 6.31
CA ILE A 140 2.89 2.73 5.93
C ILE A 140 1.90 2.10 4.94
N GLU A 141 0.61 2.17 5.24
CA GLU A 141 -0.45 1.67 4.36
C GLU A 141 -0.41 2.37 3.00
N ARG A 142 -0.31 3.69 2.99
CA ARG A 142 -0.19 4.49 1.77
C ARG A 142 1.00 4.05 0.91
N ARG A 143 2.18 3.86 1.51
CA ARG A 143 3.39 3.42 0.80
C ARG A 143 3.29 1.99 0.28
N LEU A 144 2.69 1.09 1.04
CA LEU A 144 2.44 -0.28 0.57
C LEU A 144 1.50 -0.29 -0.63
N ASN A 145 0.43 0.51 -0.57
CA ASN A 145 -0.53 0.62 -1.65
C ASN A 145 0.05 1.26 -2.92
N GLN A 146 1.16 1.99 -2.86
CA GLN A 146 1.86 2.52 -4.04
C GLN A 146 2.45 1.43 -4.96
N ASN A 147 2.47 0.18 -4.54
CA ASN A 147 2.78 -0.94 -5.43
C ASN A 147 1.58 -1.34 -6.31
N ASN A 148 0.39 -0.83 -6.00
CA ASN A 148 -0.85 -1.12 -6.71
C ASN A 148 -1.28 0.12 -7.50
N ILE A 149 -1.47 -0.05 -8.80
CA ILE A 149 -1.85 1.02 -9.72
C ILE A 149 -3.27 0.79 -10.22
N PHE A 150 -4.14 1.75 -9.95
CA PHE A 150 -5.47 1.79 -10.53
C PHE A 150 -5.41 2.46 -11.91
N ILE A 151 -5.84 1.75 -12.96
CA ILE A 151 -5.96 2.29 -14.30
C ILE A 151 -7.44 2.62 -14.54
N SER A 152 -7.74 3.91 -14.58
CA SER A 152 -9.03 4.51 -14.90
C SER A 152 -9.04 4.96 -16.35
N GLY A 153 -10.11 4.68 -17.05
CA GLY A 153 -10.31 5.15 -18.42
C GLY A 153 -11.49 4.51 -19.10
N SER A 154 -12.03 5.22 -20.07
CA SER A 154 -13.03 4.71 -21.02
C SER A 154 -12.85 5.43 -22.35
N ALA A 155 -13.04 4.74 -23.45
CA ALA A 155 -12.90 5.30 -24.79
C ALA A 155 -13.93 4.68 -25.76
N GLU A 156 -14.84 5.50 -26.23
CA GLU A 156 -15.63 5.25 -27.44
C GLU A 156 -14.92 5.79 -28.68
N GLU A 157 -14.09 6.82 -28.46
CA GLU A 157 -13.19 7.40 -29.44
C GLU A 157 -11.82 7.67 -28.81
N TYR A 158 -10.77 7.62 -29.62
CA TYR A 158 -9.39 7.73 -29.15
C TYR A 158 -8.72 9.08 -29.48
N GLY A 159 -9.49 10.08 -29.88
CA GLY A 159 -9.02 11.44 -30.11
C GLY A 159 -7.91 11.54 -31.16
N ALA A 160 -6.72 11.94 -30.75
CA ALA A 160 -5.56 12.07 -31.64
C ALA A 160 -4.89 10.72 -32.01
N PHE A 161 -5.33 9.61 -31.43
CA PHE A 161 -4.82 8.25 -31.69
C PHE A 161 -5.75 7.51 -32.62
N THR A 162 -5.21 6.65 -33.45
CA THR A 162 -6.00 5.59 -34.07
C THR A 162 -6.34 4.54 -33.02
N GLU A 163 -7.39 3.74 -33.24
CA GLU A 163 -7.78 2.65 -32.34
C GLU A 163 -6.60 1.72 -32.04
N ARG A 164 -5.84 1.35 -33.05
CA ARG A 164 -4.67 0.48 -32.91
C ARG A 164 -3.56 1.13 -32.09
N GLU A 165 -3.22 2.39 -32.35
CA GLU A 165 -2.21 3.13 -31.56
C GLU A 165 -2.62 3.22 -30.08
N ALA A 166 -3.92 3.46 -29.80
CA ALA A 166 -4.43 3.55 -28.46
C ALA A 166 -4.39 2.19 -27.75
N GLU A 167 -4.82 1.12 -28.41
CA GLU A 167 -4.71 -0.24 -27.86
C GLU A 167 -3.25 -0.61 -27.56
N ASP A 168 -2.34 -0.35 -28.51
CA ASP A 168 -0.91 -0.64 -28.33
C ASP A 168 -0.31 0.17 -27.19
N LEU A 169 -0.70 1.44 -27.01
CA LEU A 169 -0.29 2.26 -25.86
C LEU A 169 -0.73 1.64 -24.52
N ILE A 170 -2.00 1.25 -24.42
CA ILE A 170 -2.56 0.68 -23.20
C ILE A 170 -1.92 -0.68 -22.87
N LYS A 171 -1.73 -1.54 -23.88
CA LYS A 171 -1.05 -2.83 -23.72
C LYS A 171 0.38 -2.66 -23.26
N LEU A 172 1.14 -1.78 -23.92
CA LEU A 172 2.52 -1.48 -23.55
C LEU A 172 2.65 -0.92 -22.13
N LEU A 173 1.76 0.02 -21.76
CA LEU A 173 1.72 0.56 -20.39
C LEU A 173 1.50 -0.56 -19.38
N SER A 174 0.50 -1.40 -19.60
CA SER A 174 0.15 -2.48 -18.67
C SER A 174 1.27 -3.52 -18.56
N ALA A 175 1.87 -3.94 -19.68
CA ALA A 175 3.03 -4.83 -19.67
C ALA A 175 4.20 -4.21 -18.89
N ARG A 176 4.51 -2.94 -19.13
CA ARG A 176 5.62 -2.25 -18.46
C ARG A 176 5.41 -2.11 -16.96
N LEU A 177 4.19 -1.82 -16.53
CA LEU A 177 3.86 -1.78 -15.10
C LEU A 177 4.07 -3.14 -14.43
N ILE A 178 3.69 -4.24 -15.08
CA ILE A 178 3.95 -5.59 -14.58
C ILE A 178 5.45 -5.90 -14.55
N GLN A 179 6.22 -5.53 -15.58
CA GLN A 179 7.70 -5.69 -15.60
C GLN A 179 8.36 -4.94 -14.43
N ASP A 180 7.91 -3.71 -14.14
CA ASP A 180 8.42 -2.90 -13.04
C ASP A 180 7.82 -3.30 -11.66
N GLU A 181 7.26 -4.52 -11.55
CA GLU A 181 6.72 -5.16 -10.34
C GLU A 181 5.52 -4.46 -9.69
N PHE A 182 4.80 -3.62 -10.43
CA PHE A 182 3.52 -3.09 -9.98
C PHE A 182 2.39 -4.10 -10.18
N ASN A 183 1.36 -3.99 -9.34
CA ASN A 183 0.09 -4.68 -9.52
C ASN A 183 -0.91 -3.72 -10.19
N ILE A 184 -1.78 -4.25 -11.03
CA ILE A 184 -2.77 -3.45 -11.74
C ILE A 184 -4.17 -3.72 -11.20
N ILE A 185 -4.92 -2.67 -10.96
CA ILE A 185 -6.34 -2.69 -10.61
C ILE A 185 -7.11 -1.99 -11.73
N SER A 186 -8.18 -2.61 -12.25
CA SER A 186 -8.98 -2.02 -13.31
C SER A 186 -10.46 -2.33 -13.15
N GLY A 187 -11.29 -1.31 -13.39
CA GLY A 187 -12.75 -1.42 -13.47
C GLY A 187 -13.27 -1.92 -14.82
N PHE A 188 -12.40 -2.31 -15.73
CA PHE A 188 -12.76 -2.79 -17.07
C PHE A 188 -13.55 -1.78 -17.89
N GLY A 189 -13.08 -0.51 -17.98
CA GLY A 189 -13.73 0.53 -18.76
C GLY A 189 -13.79 0.20 -20.25
N VAL A 190 -14.88 0.63 -20.92
CA VAL A 190 -15.08 0.43 -22.36
C VAL A 190 -13.90 0.97 -23.16
N GLY A 191 -13.41 0.23 -24.15
CA GLY A 191 -12.31 0.63 -25.04
C GLY A 191 -10.91 0.64 -24.38
N VAL A 192 -10.83 0.51 -23.05
CA VAL A 192 -9.55 0.52 -22.31
C VAL A 192 -9.28 -0.80 -21.61
N GLY A 193 -10.30 -1.36 -20.95
CA GLY A 193 -10.13 -2.51 -20.05
C GLY A 193 -9.58 -3.77 -20.71
N SER A 194 -10.01 -4.09 -21.95
CA SER A 194 -9.51 -5.27 -22.68
C SER A 194 -8.01 -5.17 -22.98
N ALA A 195 -7.55 -3.99 -23.41
CA ALA A 195 -6.15 -3.76 -23.71
C ALA A 195 -5.28 -3.79 -22.43
N VAL A 196 -5.78 -3.25 -21.28
CA VAL A 196 -5.12 -3.38 -19.97
C VAL A 196 -4.91 -4.84 -19.61
N ILE A 197 -5.96 -5.66 -19.73
CA ILE A 197 -5.88 -7.10 -19.40
C ILE A 197 -4.90 -7.82 -20.31
N THR A 198 -5.00 -7.58 -21.62
CA THR A 198 -4.14 -8.25 -22.60
C THR A 198 -2.67 -7.97 -22.31
N GLY A 199 -2.28 -6.71 -22.19
CA GLY A 199 -0.87 -6.36 -21.93
C GLY A 199 -0.36 -6.89 -20.58
N ALA A 200 -1.18 -6.84 -19.52
CA ALA A 200 -0.81 -7.36 -18.21
C ALA A 200 -0.65 -8.90 -18.24
N LEU A 201 -1.60 -9.62 -18.83
CA LEU A 201 -1.56 -11.09 -18.87
C LEU A 201 -0.46 -11.62 -19.78
N GLU A 202 -0.24 -11.02 -20.95
CA GLU A 202 0.87 -11.38 -21.83
C GLU A 202 2.20 -11.33 -21.06
N GLU A 203 2.44 -10.27 -20.33
CA GLU A 203 3.67 -10.12 -19.53
C GLU A 203 3.76 -11.13 -18.37
N ILE A 204 2.65 -11.31 -17.63
CA ILE A 204 2.60 -12.26 -16.51
C ILE A 204 2.88 -13.70 -17.00
N TYR A 205 2.29 -14.12 -18.11
CA TYR A 205 2.45 -15.49 -18.62
C TYR A 205 3.79 -15.73 -19.32
N MET A 206 4.35 -14.70 -20.00
CA MET A 206 5.62 -14.87 -20.71
C MET A 206 6.84 -14.86 -19.79
N HIS A 207 6.81 -14.08 -18.70
CA HIS A 207 8.01 -13.81 -17.91
C HIS A 207 7.94 -14.25 -16.44
N SER A 208 6.77 -14.68 -15.95
CA SER A 208 6.64 -15.13 -14.56
C SER A 208 6.81 -16.64 -14.40
N THR A 209 7.76 -17.06 -13.57
CA THR A 209 7.96 -18.46 -13.17
C THR A 209 6.82 -18.98 -12.28
N ARG A 210 6.08 -18.08 -11.63
CA ARG A 210 4.88 -18.38 -10.82
C ARG A 210 3.82 -17.32 -11.09
N ILE A 211 2.64 -17.76 -11.52
CA ILE A 211 1.48 -16.89 -11.68
C ILE A 211 1.00 -16.45 -10.28
N ASN A 212 1.08 -15.16 -10.03
CA ASN A 212 0.52 -14.55 -8.81
C ASN A 212 -0.80 -13.86 -9.16
N ASN A 213 -1.90 -14.38 -8.65
CA ASN A 213 -3.25 -13.85 -8.88
C ASN A 213 -3.45 -12.42 -8.33
N GLN A 214 -2.51 -11.91 -7.54
CA GLN A 214 -2.56 -10.55 -7.02
C GLN A 214 -2.04 -9.49 -7.98
N ARG A 215 -1.35 -9.89 -9.08
CA ARG A 215 -0.74 -8.95 -10.03
C ARG A 215 -1.76 -8.19 -10.87
N LEU A 216 -2.95 -8.76 -11.10
CA LEU A 216 -4.04 -8.14 -11.84
C LEU A 216 -5.36 -8.35 -11.09
N LEU A 217 -5.94 -7.27 -10.57
CA LEU A 217 -7.23 -7.26 -9.88
C LEU A 217 -8.28 -6.59 -10.77
N LEU A 218 -9.26 -7.36 -11.21
CA LEU A 218 -10.36 -6.88 -12.04
C LEU A 218 -11.62 -6.72 -11.21
N ARG A 219 -12.28 -5.57 -11.34
CA ARG A 219 -13.57 -5.25 -10.73
C ARG A 219 -14.52 -4.67 -11.79
N PRO A 220 -15.01 -5.47 -12.75
CA PRO A 220 -15.92 -4.99 -13.77
C PRO A 220 -17.17 -4.40 -13.13
N PHE A 221 -17.60 -3.23 -13.62
CA PHE A 221 -18.81 -2.60 -13.11
C PHE A 221 -20.05 -3.44 -13.43
N PRO A 222 -20.90 -3.73 -12.44
CA PRO A 222 -22.13 -4.46 -12.68
C PRO A 222 -23.05 -3.67 -13.59
N GLN A 223 -23.73 -4.36 -14.48
CA GLN A 223 -24.65 -3.77 -15.44
C GLN A 223 -26.11 -3.83 -14.92
N GLY A 224 -26.95 -2.90 -15.36
CA GLY A 224 -28.35 -2.85 -15.00
C GLY A 224 -28.72 -1.65 -14.12
N LYS A 225 -30.03 -1.39 -13.97
CA LYS A 225 -30.53 -0.18 -13.31
C LYS A 225 -30.20 -0.17 -11.80
N GLU A 226 -30.36 -1.27 -11.12
CA GLU A 226 -30.07 -1.41 -9.67
C GLU A 226 -28.57 -1.42 -9.38
N ALA A 227 -27.77 -1.95 -10.30
CA ALA A 227 -26.33 -2.02 -10.17
C ALA A 227 -25.65 -0.64 -10.13
N ARG A 228 -26.23 0.39 -10.76
CA ARG A 228 -25.70 1.75 -10.72
C ARG A 228 -25.61 2.34 -9.32
N MET A 229 -26.50 1.93 -8.41
CA MET A 229 -26.47 2.37 -7.01
C MET A 229 -25.21 1.88 -6.29
N LEU A 230 -24.61 0.79 -6.74
CA LEU A 230 -23.39 0.21 -6.17
C LEU A 230 -22.10 0.77 -6.78
N TRP A 231 -22.18 1.53 -7.88
CA TRP A 231 -20.98 2.00 -8.61
C TRP A 231 -20.08 2.87 -7.75
N GLN A 232 -20.64 3.67 -6.85
CA GLN A 232 -19.85 4.48 -5.94
C GLN A 232 -19.02 3.59 -5.00
N GLN A 233 -19.68 2.61 -4.38
CA GLN A 233 -19.01 1.65 -3.49
C GLN A 233 -17.95 0.82 -4.23
N TYR A 234 -18.19 0.42 -5.49
CA TYR A 234 -17.21 -0.27 -6.33
C TYR A 234 -15.97 0.58 -6.61
N ARG A 235 -16.15 1.88 -6.89
CA ARG A 235 -15.04 2.82 -7.07
C ARG A 235 -14.21 2.95 -5.80
N GLU A 236 -14.86 3.14 -4.69
CA GLU A 236 -14.21 3.25 -3.38
C GLU A 236 -13.43 1.97 -3.03
N ASP A 237 -14.01 0.77 -3.26
CA ASP A 237 -13.29 -0.50 -3.04
C ASP A 237 -12.06 -0.65 -3.95
N MET A 238 -12.16 -0.31 -5.23
CA MET A 238 -11.02 -0.40 -6.15
C MET A 238 -9.91 0.58 -5.78
N ILE A 239 -10.29 1.83 -5.52
CA ILE A 239 -9.33 2.91 -5.24
C ILE A 239 -8.67 2.68 -3.89
N SER A 240 -9.38 2.24 -2.85
CA SER A 240 -8.80 1.96 -1.53
C SER A 240 -7.66 0.93 -1.54
N ARG A 241 -7.56 0.11 -2.59
CA ARG A 241 -6.52 -0.92 -2.76
C ARG A 241 -5.31 -0.43 -3.54
N ALA A 242 -5.36 0.76 -4.11
CA ALA A 242 -4.29 1.37 -4.88
C ALA A 242 -3.65 2.53 -4.10
N GLY A 243 -2.48 2.97 -4.52
CA GLY A 243 -1.85 4.19 -4.05
C GLY A 243 -1.45 5.11 -5.20
N ILE A 244 -1.58 4.61 -6.43
CA ILE A 244 -1.33 5.36 -7.68
C ILE A 244 -2.54 5.17 -8.58
N SER A 245 -2.96 6.23 -9.28
CA SER A 245 -4.06 6.17 -10.24
C SER A 245 -3.66 6.83 -11.55
N ILE A 246 -3.76 6.09 -12.64
CA ILE A 246 -3.47 6.56 -14.00
C ILE A 246 -4.79 6.77 -14.74
N TYR A 247 -4.93 7.89 -15.44
CA TYR A 247 -6.15 8.27 -16.16
C TYR A 247 -5.86 8.37 -17.64
N LEU A 248 -6.65 7.61 -18.46
CA LEU A 248 -6.51 7.52 -19.90
C LEU A 248 -7.84 7.86 -20.58
N PHE A 249 -7.82 8.69 -21.60
CA PHE A 249 -9.01 9.09 -22.38
C PHE A 249 -10.12 9.67 -21.50
N GLY A 250 -11.17 8.90 -21.23
CA GLY A 250 -12.28 9.31 -20.36
C GLY A 250 -13.43 9.93 -21.15
N ASN A 251 -13.88 9.25 -22.20
CA ASN A 251 -15.09 9.61 -22.93
C ASN A 251 -16.08 8.43 -22.99
N LYS A 252 -17.32 8.76 -23.32
CA LYS A 252 -18.42 7.82 -23.48
C LYS A 252 -19.42 8.33 -24.50
N LYS A 253 -20.19 7.43 -25.07
CA LYS A 253 -21.33 7.81 -25.93
C LYS A 253 -22.56 8.07 -25.08
N GLN A 254 -23.19 9.24 -25.29
CA GLN A 254 -24.43 9.62 -24.64
C GLN A 254 -25.33 10.35 -25.67
N ASP A 255 -26.54 9.83 -25.87
CA ASP A 255 -27.53 10.38 -26.81
C ASP A 255 -26.97 10.61 -28.23
N GLY A 256 -26.11 9.67 -28.67
CA GLY A 256 -25.47 9.70 -29.99
C GLY A 256 -24.19 10.55 -30.07
N ASN A 257 -23.89 11.34 -29.06
CA ASN A 257 -22.71 12.21 -29.00
C ASN A 257 -21.62 11.65 -28.11
N ILE A 258 -20.38 11.99 -28.41
CA ILE A 258 -19.23 11.71 -27.53
C ILE A 258 -19.14 12.81 -26.47
N VAL A 259 -19.17 12.42 -25.22
CA VAL A 259 -19.07 13.30 -24.06
C VAL A 259 -18.04 12.78 -23.08
N ASP A 260 -17.54 13.65 -22.20
CA ASP A 260 -16.61 13.25 -21.14
C ASP A 260 -17.27 12.24 -20.19
N ALA A 261 -16.49 11.27 -19.76
CA ALA A 261 -16.93 10.23 -18.83
C ALA A 261 -16.85 10.73 -17.38
N ASN A 262 -17.99 11.15 -16.82
CA ASN A 262 -18.08 11.60 -15.43
C ASN A 262 -17.56 10.56 -14.42
N GLY A 263 -17.63 9.26 -14.75
CA GLY A 263 -17.09 8.19 -13.92
C GLY A 263 -15.58 8.34 -13.66
N VAL A 264 -14.82 8.72 -14.69
CA VAL A 264 -13.37 8.96 -14.59
C VAL A 264 -13.08 10.15 -13.67
N LYS A 265 -13.88 11.23 -13.76
CA LYS A 265 -13.77 12.37 -12.83
C LYS A 265 -14.09 11.97 -11.40
N THR A 266 -15.16 11.18 -11.18
CA THR A 266 -15.50 10.68 -9.84
C THR A 266 -14.37 9.82 -9.25
N GLU A 267 -13.77 8.95 -10.05
CA GLU A 267 -12.64 8.11 -9.64
C GLU A 267 -11.41 8.96 -9.29
N PHE A 268 -11.18 10.04 -10.03
CA PHE A 268 -10.11 10.99 -9.72
C PHE A 268 -10.36 11.69 -8.38
N ASP A 269 -11.57 12.16 -8.11
CA ASP A 269 -11.91 12.84 -6.86
C ASP A 269 -11.77 11.91 -5.64
N ILE A 270 -12.17 10.64 -5.77
CA ILE A 270 -11.97 9.62 -4.74
C ILE A 270 -10.47 9.38 -4.50
N ALA A 271 -9.68 9.27 -5.57
CA ALA A 271 -8.25 9.05 -5.47
C ALA A 271 -7.51 10.23 -4.80
N ILE A 272 -7.87 11.46 -5.09
CA ILE A 272 -7.36 12.65 -4.41
C ILE A 272 -7.67 12.60 -2.90
N ASN A 273 -8.92 12.30 -2.54
CA ASN A 273 -9.34 12.19 -1.13
C ASN A 273 -8.57 11.07 -0.40
N ALA A 274 -8.22 10.00 -1.11
CA ALA A 274 -7.41 8.89 -0.61
C ALA A 274 -5.89 9.17 -0.65
N LYS A 275 -5.47 10.38 -1.06
CA LYS A 275 -4.06 10.83 -1.17
C LYS A 275 -3.22 9.96 -2.13
N HIS A 276 -3.82 9.50 -3.22
CA HIS A 276 -3.09 8.81 -4.28
C HIS A 276 -2.15 9.74 -5.03
N ILE A 277 -1.10 9.16 -5.61
CA ILE A 277 -0.37 9.77 -6.71
C ILE A 277 -1.26 9.64 -7.95
N VAL A 278 -1.79 10.75 -8.47
CA VAL A 278 -2.69 10.79 -9.62
C VAL A 278 -1.92 11.18 -10.88
N ILE A 279 -2.04 10.42 -11.97
CA ILE A 279 -1.28 10.60 -13.20
C ILE A 279 -2.25 10.63 -14.39
N PRO A 280 -2.78 11.79 -14.75
CA PRO A 280 -3.56 11.94 -15.97
C PRO A 280 -2.64 12.03 -17.20
N VAL A 281 -2.90 11.19 -18.19
CA VAL A 281 -2.18 11.18 -19.46
C VAL A 281 -2.89 12.11 -20.44
N GLY A 282 -2.60 13.41 -20.37
CA GLY A 282 -3.32 14.46 -21.06
C GLY A 282 -3.37 14.30 -22.58
N CYS A 283 -2.31 13.77 -23.20
CA CYS A 283 -2.23 13.54 -24.65
C CYS A 283 -3.30 12.56 -25.17
N THR A 284 -3.92 11.75 -24.28
CA THR A 284 -5.03 10.86 -24.65
C THR A 284 -6.36 11.61 -24.81
N GLY A 285 -6.41 12.90 -24.43
CA GLY A 285 -7.57 13.76 -24.62
C GLY A 285 -8.71 13.56 -23.61
N TYR A 286 -9.84 14.19 -23.87
CA TYR A 286 -11.10 14.09 -23.13
C TYR A 286 -10.93 14.37 -21.62
N MET A 287 -11.51 13.54 -20.74
CA MET A 287 -11.42 13.76 -19.30
C MET A 287 -9.96 13.71 -18.79
N ALA A 288 -9.11 12.83 -19.32
CA ALA A 288 -7.71 12.76 -18.92
C ALA A 288 -6.95 14.07 -19.20
N GLN A 289 -7.23 14.74 -20.33
CA GLN A 289 -6.67 16.05 -20.62
C GLN A 289 -7.16 17.11 -19.62
N LYS A 290 -8.45 17.14 -19.31
CA LYS A 290 -9.02 18.09 -18.33
C LYS A 290 -8.43 17.89 -16.92
N LEU A 291 -8.20 16.63 -16.52
CA LEU A 291 -7.56 16.32 -15.26
C LEU A 291 -6.08 16.75 -15.26
N TRP A 292 -5.38 16.59 -16.39
CA TRP A 292 -4.02 17.08 -16.55
C TRP A 292 -3.95 18.62 -16.46
N GLU A 293 -4.86 19.32 -17.11
CA GLU A 293 -4.99 20.78 -17.05
C GLU A 293 -5.29 21.23 -15.60
N GLN A 294 -6.18 20.54 -14.90
CA GLN A 294 -6.51 20.83 -13.49
C GLN A 294 -5.27 20.74 -12.59
N ILE A 295 -4.47 19.68 -12.71
CA ILE A 295 -3.23 19.52 -11.93
C ILE A 295 -2.18 20.56 -12.35
N SER A 296 -2.07 20.85 -13.65
CA SER A 296 -1.11 21.82 -14.19
C SER A 296 -1.28 23.22 -13.62
N LEU A 297 -2.51 23.62 -13.24
CA LEU A 297 -2.79 24.92 -12.64
C LEU A 297 -2.19 25.08 -11.23
N ASN A 298 -2.09 23.99 -10.47
CA ASN A 298 -1.54 24.01 -9.10
C ASN A 298 -0.87 22.68 -8.74
N ILE A 299 0.23 22.36 -9.39
CA ILE A 299 0.89 21.05 -9.31
C ILE A 299 1.35 20.71 -7.88
N GLU A 300 1.73 21.71 -7.09
CA GLU A 300 2.19 21.52 -5.71
C GLU A 300 1.08 21.08 -4.76
N GLU A 301 -0.17 21.37 -5.06
CA GLU A 301 -1.33 20.88 -4.28
C GLU A 301 -1.46 19.35 -4.39
N TYR A 302 -1.11 18.78 -5.56
CA TYR A 302 -1.26 17.35 -5.85
C TYR A 302 0.01 16.54 -5.53
N TYR A 303 1.19 17.10 -5.76
CA TYR A 303 2.44 16.36 -5.65
C TYR A 303 3.39 16.92 -4.57
N GLY A 304 2.99 17.97 -3.84
CA GLY A 304 3.85 18.67 -2.91
C GLY A 304 4.96 19.46 -3.64
N LYS A 305 6.08 19.72 -2.98
CA LYS A 305 7.21 20.40 -3.60
C LYS A 305 7.84 19.50 -4.67
N VAL A 306 7.81 19.95 -5.90
CA VAL A 306 8.34 19.21 -7.06
C VAL A 306 9.61 19.84 -7.59
N ASN A 307 10.53 19.02 -8.09
CA ASN A 307 11.72 19.46 -8.81
C ASN A 307 11.46 19.59 -10.32
N SER A 308 12.45 20.08 -11.05
CA SER A 308 12.36 20.26 -12.52
C SER A 308 12.13 18.95 -13.27
N GLU A 309 12.66 17.81 -12.77
CA GLU A 309 12.48 16.50 -13.42
C GLU A 309 11.03 16.00 -13.35
N VAL A 310 10.34 16.24 -12.22
CA VAL A 310 8.91 15.93 -12.07
C VAL A 310 8.07 16.80 -12.98
N LEU A 311 8.38 18.14 -13.03
CA LEU A 311 7.66 19.07 -13.90
C LEU A 311 7.80 18.69 -15.38
N GLU A 312 9.01 18.38 -15.83
CA GLU A 312 9.28 17.96 -17.20
C GLU A 312 8.53 16.66 -17.55
N ALA A 313 8.66 15.63 -16.70
CA ALA A 313 7.97 14.35 -16.93
C ALA A 313 6.45 14.52 -16.97
N PHE A 314 5.87 15.36 -16.09
CA PHE A 314 4.44 15.67 -16.09
C PHE A 314 4.00 16.42 -17.34
N GLN A 315 4.77 17.44 -17.77
CA GLN A 315 4.45 18.22 -18.96
C GLN A 315 4.46 17.37 -20.23
N CYS A 316 5.41 16.44 -20.35
CA CYS A 316 5.48 15.50 -21.48
C CYS A 316 4.20 14.67 -21.65
N LEU A 317 3.42 14.41 -20.58
CA LEU A 317 2.19 13.62 -20.66
C LEU A 317 1.05 14.32 -21.40
N ASN A 318 1.15 15.60 -21.74
CA ASN A 318 0.16 16.30 -22.55
C ASN A 318 0.52 16.39 -24.05
N THR A 319 1.65 15.84 -24.44
CA THR A 319 2.12 15.89 -25.83
C THR A 319 2.03 14.49 -26.44
N LYS A 320 1.37 14.36 -27.61
CA LYS A 320 1.40 13.08 -28.36
C LYS A 320 2.81 12.84 -28.88
N MET A 321 3.34 11.68 -28.53
CA MET A 321 4.66 11.17 -28.92
C MET A 321 4.58 9.66 -29.15
N PRO A 322 5.63 8.96 -29.60
CA PRO A 322 5.62 7.50 -29.69
C PRO A 322 5.20 6.83 -28.38
N ASN A 323 4.46 5.73 -28.47
CA ASN A 323 3.90 5.04 -27.31
C ASN A 323 4.96 4.67 -26.26
N GLU A 324 6.15 4.25 -26.68
CA GLU A 324 7.27 3.92 -25.80
C GLU A 324 7.74 5.13 -24.98
N GLU A 325 7.73 6.31 -25.56
CA GLU A 325 8.11 7.55 -24.87
C GLU A 325 7.04 7.97 -23.87
N ILE A 326 5.75 7.87 -24.24
CA ILE A 326 4.63 8.15 -23.32
C ILE A 326 4.74 7.24 -22.10
N VAL A 327 4.87 5.93 -22.31
CA VAL A 327 4.98 4.94 -21.24
C VAL A 327 6.23 5.19 -20.39
N SER A 328 7.37 5.48 -21.01
CA SER A 328 8.60 5.81 -20.29
C SER A 328 8.44 7.04 -19.38
N ASN A 329 7.76 8.09 -19.84
CA ASN A 329 7.48 9.27 -19.03
C ASN A 329 6.51 9.00 -17.89
N ILE A 330 5.48 8.16 -18.10
CA ILE A 330 4.59 7.71 -17.01
C ILE A 330 5.39 6.99 -15.94
N ILE A 331 6.21 6.01 -16.31
CA ILE A 331 7.04 5.24 -15.37
C ILE A 331 8.06 6.14 -14.66
N LYS A 332 8.70 7.06 -15.41
CA LYS A 332 9.63 8.05 -14.83
C LYS A 332 8.93 8.89 -13.77
N LEU A 333 7.73 9.42 -14.06
CA LEU A 333 6.95 10.24 -13.14
C LEU A 333 6.54 9.45 -11.89
N ILE A 334 6.09 8.20 -12.05
CA ILE A 334 5.79 7.30 -10.91
C ILE A 334 7.01 7.15 -10.01
N LYS A 335 8.17 6.83 -10.60
CA LYS A 335 9.41 6.59 -9.84
C LYS A 335 9.91 7.85 -9.13
N LEU A 336 9.72 9.00 -9.71
CA LEU A 336 10.06 10.29 -9.09
C LEU A 336 9.14 10.60 -7.92
N LEU A 337 7.82 10.52 -8.10
CA LEU A 337 6.83 10.86 -7.07
C LEU A 337 6.81 9.87 -5.88
N ARG A 338 7.23 8.62 -6.06
CA ARG A 338 7.38 7.64 -4.95
C ARG A 338 8.56 7.93 -4.02
N ARG A 339 9.50 8.78 -4.44
CA ARG A 339 10.68 9.16 -3.64
C ARG A 339 10.38 10.26 -2.62
N TYR A 340 9.28 10.96 -2.79
CA TYR A 340 8.77 11.99 -1.90
C TYR A 340 7.63 11.43 -1.03
#